data_e1a9655ec7f180194b8f04dc8157e992
#
_entry.id   e1a9655ec7f180194b8f04dc8157e992
#
_cell.length_a   1.000
_cell.length_b   1.000
_cell.length_c   1.000
_cell.angle_alpha   90.00
_cell.angle_beta   90.00
_cell.angle_gamma   90.00
#
_symmetry.space_group_name_H-M   'P 1'
#
loop_
_entity.id
_entity.type
_entity.pdbx_description
1 polymer ?
#
loop_
_entity_poly.entity_id
_entity_poly.type
_entity_poly.pdbx_seq_one_letter_code
_entity_poly.pdbx_strand_id
1 'polypeptide(L)'
;PKTVRRQRQMCIRDSLNSIHFGSPSNKKTKSLLRGVVQGIGGYGNCIGVPTIAGQTSFDESYNGNILVNAMTLGLVKKDKIFYSKAAGLNKPVIYVGSKTGRDGIHGASMASAKFDDKIEEKKPTVQVGDPFTEKLLLEACLELMRDDSIIAIQDMGAAGLTSSSVEMASKGKLGIELHLDKVPCREENMSPYEIMLSESQERMLIVLENGKEKKAKEIFDKWNLDFSVIGKTTNSKNIELYFEKNKVANIPIDLLSEEAPEYDRKWKKSKLPQKIKFTKKDFKNLKITDVLKKILASPNVCSKEWIWEQYDHTVMGDTIQKPGGDAGVVRVHGSEKAIAATVDSSASYCYAHPLSGGKQIVCETWRNLICVGAEPIAITNCLNFGNPEKPENMGEFVECVEGLNEASKYLNFPVVSGNVSFYNETKDKGIKPTPTIGGVGLIKNYKDMITMDLKETGNIILVVGKTEGHLDQSIFAKEVLNEKKGPPPEILSLIHI
;
A
#
# COMPACT_ATOMS: atom_id res chain seq x y z
N PRO A 1 -2.11 9.83 -7.59
CA PRO A 1 -1.42 8.68 -7.00
C PRO A 1 -2.37 7.57 -6.54
N LYS A 2 -3.53 7.88 -5.91
CA LYS A 2 -4.53 6.88 -5.51
C LYS A 2 -5.19 6.20 -6.71
N THR A 3 -5.39 6.91 -7.78
CA THR A 3 -5.98 6.44 -9.05
C THR A 3 -5.16 5.34 -9.73
N VAL A 4 -3.83 5.43 -9.64
CA VAL A 4 -2.92 4.42 -10.19
C VAL A 4 -3.02 3.10 -9.42
N ARG A 5 -3.48 3.10 -8.17
CA ARG A 5 -3.63 1.89 -7.36
C ARG A 5 -4.74 0.97 -7.84
N ARG A 6 -5.92 1.48 -8.22
CA ARG A 6 -7.06 0.62 -8.61
C ARG A 6 -7.18 0.34 -10.10
N GLN A 7 -6.66 1.19 -10.96
CA GLN A 7 -6.40 0.78 -12.35
C GLN A 7 -5.47 -0.44 -12.39
N ARG A 8 -4.56 -0.57 -11.40
CA ARG A 8 -3.74 -1.77 -11.17
C ARG A 8 -4.52 -2.92 -10.54
N GLN A 9 -5.56 -2.66 -9.76
CA GLN A 9 -6.41 -3.72 -9.19
C GLN A 9 -7.20 -4.49 -10.24
N MET A 10 -7.57 -3.87 -11.35
CA MET A 10 -8.35 -4.53 -12.40
C MET A 10 -7.54 -5.54 -13.26
N CYS A 11 -6.21 -5.50 -13.19
CA CYS A 11 -5.31 -6.48 -13.81
C CYS A 11 -4.38 -7.10 -12.77
N ILE A 12 -4.84 -7.22 -11.50
CA ILE A 12 -4.02 -7.73 -10.41
C ILE A 12 -3.53 -9.14 -10.72
N ARG A 13 -2.24 -9.37 -10.49
CA ARG A 13 -1.59 -10.67 -10.60
C ARG A 13 -1.14 -11.21 -9.28
N ASP A 14 -0.74 -10.33 -8.38
CA ASP A 14 -0.15 -10.67 -7.09
C ASP A 14 -0.35 -9.56 -6.07
N SER A 15 -0.32 -9.95 -4.80
CA SER A 15 -0.34 -9.04 -3.67
C SER A 15 0.76 -9.37 -2.66
N LEU A 16 1.16 -8.35 -1.90
CA LEU A 16 2.14 -8.44 -0.85
C LEU A 16 1.70 -7.56 0.33
N ASN A 17 2.12 -7.93 1.54
CA ASN A 17 1.74 -7.18 2.73
C ASN A 17 2.94 -6.86 3.61
N SER A 18 3.02 -5.64 4.13
CA SER A 18 3.93 -5.27 5.20
C SER A 18 3.11 -4.87 6.42
N ILE A 19 3.16 -5.69 7.47
CA ILE A 19 2.32 -5.57 8.65
C ILE A 19 3.16 -5.40 9.91
N HIS A 20 2.79 -4.41 10.74
CA HIS A 20 3.56 -4.05 11.92
C HIS A 20 2.66 -4.03 13.15
N PHE A 21 3.06 -4.76 14.18
CA PHE A 21 2.29 -4.95 15.40
C PHE A 21 3.07 -4.55 16.64
N GLY A 22 2.33 -4.28 17.71
CA GLY A 22 2.90 -4.10 19.05
C GLY A 22 3.58 -5.36 19.61
N SER A 23 4.09 -5.28 20.83
CA SER A 23 4.73 -6.44 21.48
C SER A 23 3.81 -7.66 21.52
N PRO A 24 4.28 -8.87 21.17
CA PRO A 24 3.49 -10.10 21.28
C PRO A 24 3.07 -10.45 22.73
N SER A 25 3.73 -9.87 23.74
CA SER A 25 3.33 -10.01 25.14
C SER A 25 2.03 -9.27 25.47
N ASN A 26 1.64 -8.30 24.65
CA ASN A 26 0.38 -7.59 24.80
C ASN A 26 -0.78 -8.44 24.30
N LYS A 27 -1.78 -8.70 25.15
CA LYS A 27 -2.97 -9.51 24.78
C LYS A 27 -3.70 -8.98 23.53
N LYS A 28 -3.80 -7.66 23.39
CA LYS A 28 -4.44 -7.01 22.26
C LYS A 28 -3.71 -7.29 20.93
N THR A 29 -2.38 -7.38 20.95
CA THR A 29 -1.57 -7.68 19.74
C THR A 29 -1.95 -9.00 19.10
N LYS A 30 -2.17 -10.05 19.91
CA LYS A 30 -2.55 -11.38 19.39
C LYS A 30 -3.91 -11.37 18.68
N SER A 31 -4.88 -10.65 19.26
CA SER A 31 -6.21 -10.50 18.65
C SER A 31 -6.15 -9.70 17.35
N LEU A 32 -5.40 -8.58 17.35
CA LEU A 32 -5.21 -7.74 16.16
C LEU A 32 -4.49 -8.51 15.04
N LEU A 33 -3.41 -9.23 15.36
CA LEU A 33 -2.68 -10.05 14.39
C LEU A 33 -3.61 -11.08 13.72
N ARG A 34 -4.39 -11.81 14.52
CA ARG A 34 -5.36 -12.79 14.00
C ARG A 34 -6.39 -12.12 13.07
N GLY A 35 -6.99 -11.01 13.52
CA GLY A 35 -8.00 -10.29 12.75
C GLY A 35 -7.45 -9.74 11.42
N VAL A 36 -6.24 -9.15 11.44
CA VAL A 36 -5.58 -8.64 10.22
C VAL A 36 -5.27 -9.78 9.24
N VAL A 37 -4.67 -10.87 9.73
CA VAL A 37 -4.34 -12.03 8.88
C VAL A 37 -5.60 -12.66 8.28
N GLN A 38 -6.67 -12.81 9.06
CA GLN A 38 -7.96 -13.29 8.57
C GLN A 38 -8.58 -12.34 7.53
N GLY A 39 -8.50 -11.03 7.76
CA GLY A 39 -9.01 -10.03 6.83
C GLY A 39 -8.25 -10.03 5.50
N ILE A 40 -6.92 -10.08 5.54
CA ILE A 40 -6.08 -10.14 4.33
C ILE A 40 -6.35 -11.44 3.55
N GLY A 41 -6.31 -12.60 4.24
CA GLY A 41 -6.55 -13.89 3.61
C GLY A 41 -7.97 -14.02 3.07
N GLY A 42 -8.99 -13.64 3.87
CA GLY A 42 -10.37 -13.69 3.45
C GLY A 42 -10.67 -12.84 2.23
N TYR A 43 -10.11 -11.63 2.17
CA TYR A 43 -10.28 -10.75 1.02
C TYR A 43 -9.48 -11.23 -0.20
N GLY A 44 -8.18 -11.45 -0.06
CA GLY A 44 -7.30 -11.85 -1.16
C GLY A 44 -7.69 -13.20 -1.79
N ASN A 45 -7.98 -14.18 -0.94
CA ASN A 45 -8.37 -15.53 -1.42
C ASN A 45 -9.71 -15.49 -2.17
N CYS A 46 -10.67 -14.68 -1.70
CA CYS A 46 -11.98 -14.56 -2.34
C CYS A 46 -11.90 -13.87 -3.71
N ILE A 47 -11.15 -12.76 -3.82
CA ILE A 47 -10.96 -12.10 -5.12
C ILE A 47 -10.08 -12.91 -6.09
N GLY A 48 -9.41 -13.94 -5.60
CA GLY A 48 -8.58 -14.84 -6.40
C GLY A 48 -7.28 -14.21 -6.87
N VAL A 49 -6.60 -13.46 -5.98
CA VAL A 49 -5.28 -12.88 -6.22
C VAL A 49 -4.27 -13.48 -5.24
N PRO A 50 -3.17 -14.07 -5.72
CA PRO A 50 -2.20 -14.71 -4.83
C PRO A 50 -1.47 -13.69 -3.96
N THR A 51 -1.29 -14.01 -2.68
CA THR A 51 -0.42 -13.25 -1.77
C THR A 51 0.93 -13.94 -1.70
N ILE A 52 1.91 -13.40 -2.44
CA ILE A 52 3.15 -14.12 -2.77
C ILE A 52 4.33 -13.82 -1.86
N ALA A 53 4.30 -12.71 -1.13
CA ALA A 53 5.36 -12.30 -0.21
C ALA A 53 4.83 -11.34 0.85
N GLY A 54 5.67 -11.00 1.81
CA GLY A 54 5.33 -10.02 2.83
C GLY A 54 6.35 -9.93 3.95
N GLN A 55 6.20 -8.90 4.77
CA GLN A 55 7.00 -8.66 5.96
C GLN A 55 6.08 -8.53 7.18
N THR A 56 6.48 -9.12 8.30
CA THR A 56 5.80 -8.94 9.60
C THR A 56 6.81 -8.55 10.65
N SER A 57 6.58 -7.43 11.33
CA SER A 57 7.45 -6.94 12.38
C SER A 57 6.69 -6.62 13.67
N PHE A 58 7.43 -6.65 14.79
CA PHE A 58 6.91 -6.38 16.13
C PHE A 58 7.79 -5.35 16.84
N ASP A 59 7.16 -4.27 17.30
CA ASP A 59 7.82 -3.26 18.11
C ASP A 59 6.79 -2.59 19.05
N GLU A 60 7.22 -2.20 20.24
CA GLU A 60 6.32 -1.57 21.23
C GLU A 60 5.73 -0.25 20.75
N SER A 61 6.39 0.45 19.80
CA SER A 61 5.86 1.68 19.21
C SER A 61 4.53 1.49 18.48
N TYR A 62 4.22 0.27 18.04
CA TYR A 62 2.94 -0.06 17.40
C TYR A 62 1.87 -0.54 18.40
N ASN A 63 2.10 -0.49 19.71
CA ASN A 63 1.08 -0.77 20.72
C ASN A 63 -0.06 0.26 20.61
N GLY A 64 -1.22 -0.17 20.14
CA GLY A 64 -2.39 0.69 19.95
C GLY A 64 -2.51 1.33 18.57
N ASN A 65 -1.44 1.36 17.76
CA ASN A 65 -1.47 1.83 16.37
C ASN A 65 -0.68 0.85 15.48
N ILE A 66 -1.34 -0.19 15.02
CA ILE A 66 -0.77 -1.16 14.07
C ILE A 66 -0.74 -0.59 12.65
N LEU A 67 0.16 -1.08 11.82
CA LEU A 67 0.20 -0.74 10.40
C LEU A 67 -0.12 -1.96 9.54
N VAL A 68 -0.95 -1.76 8.54
CA VAL A 68 -1.28 -2.76 7.53
C VAL A 68 -1.09 -2.12 6.16
N ASN A 69 0.02 -2.42 5.53
CA ASN A 69 0.34 -1.94 4.19
C ASN A 69 0.16 -3.07 3.19
N ALA A 70 -0.57 -2.82 2.12
CA ALA A 70 -0.76 -3.76 1.03
C ALA A 70 -0.22 -3.17 -0.28
N MET A 71 0.50 -3.99 -1.03
CA MET A 71 0.94 -3.70 -2.38
C MET A 71 0.26 -4.68 -3.32
N THR A 72 -0.23 -4.19 -4.45
CA THR A 72 -0.78 -5.02 -5.51
C THR A 72 -0.09 -4.73 -6.84
N LEU A 73 0.14 -5.76 -7.62
CA LEU A 73 0.75 -5.71 -8.93
C LEU A 73 -0.22 -6.17 -9.99
N GLY A 74 -0.21 -5.50 -11.15
CA GLY A 74 -1.02 -5.85 -12.28
C GLY A 74 -0.25 -5.76 -13.59
N LEU A 75 -0.66 -6.56 -14.56
CA LEU A 75 -0.15 -6.52 -15.93
C LEU A 75 -1.17 -5.85 -16.84
N VAL A 76 -0.70 -4.92 -17.65
CA VAL A 76 -1.52 -4.23 -18.65
C VAL A 76 -0.77 -4.12 -19.97
N LYS A 77 -1.48 -4.27 -21.08
CA LYS A 77 -0.92 -3.97 -22.40
C LYS A 77 -0.77 -2.46 -22.56
N LYS A 78 0.34 -2.00 -23.17
CA LYS A 78 0.65 -0.57 -23.30
C LYS A 78 -0.45 0.23 -24.00
N ASP A 79 -1.13 -0.37 -24.95
CA ASP A 79 -2.25 0.20 -25.72
C ASP A 79 -3.60 0.10 -25.02
N LYS A 80 -3.68 -0.55 -23.87
CA LYS A 80 -4.90 -0.75 -23.06
C LYS A 80 -4.80 -0.15 -21.66
N ILE A 81 -4.05 0.95 -21.51
CA ILE A 81 -3.97 1.71 -20.27
C ILE A 81 -5.13 2.69 -20.25
N PHE A 82 -6.01 2.56 -19.24
CA PHE A 82 -7.12 3.48 -18.98
C PHE A 82 -6.71 4.52 -17.93
N TYR A 83 -7.11 5.75 -18.14
CA TYR A 83 -6.79 6.87 -17.26
C TYR A 83 -8.05 7.40 -16.58
N SER A 84 -7.87 8.03 -15.42
CA SER A 84 -8.92 8.75 -14.72
C SER A 84 -9.06 10.19 -15.20
N LYS A 85 -8.91 10.42 -16.50
CA LYS A 85 -9.02 11.75 -17.12
C LYS A 85 -10.27 11.81 -17.97
N ALA A 86 -11.31 12.51 -17.51
CA ALA A 86 -12.52 12.75 -18.29
C ALA A 86 -12.21 13.53 -19.56
N ALA A 87 -12.89 13.22 -20.66
CA ALA A 87 -12.76 13.91 -21.92
C ALA A 87 -14.09 13.96 -22.68
N GLY A 88 -14.28 15.02 -23.46
CA GLY A 88 -15.52 15.27 -24.21
C GLY A 88 -16.64 15.86 -23.36
N LEU A 89 -17.54 16.61 -24.00
CA LEU A 89 -18.71 17.23 -23.37
C LEU A 89 -19.94 16.32 -23.50
N ASN A 90 -20.85 16.43 -22.54
CA ASN A 90 -22.09 15.65 -22.47
C ASN A 90 -21.86 14.14 -22.52
N LYS A 91 -20.71 13.67 -22.01
CA LYS A 91 -20.41 12.24 -21.89
C LYS A 91 -21.07 11.67 -20.64
N PRO A 92 -21.74 10.52 -20.70
CA PRO A 92 -22.44 9.95 -19.56
C PRO A 92 -21.45 9.53 -18.46
N VAL A 93 -21.81 9.90 -17.22
CA VAL A 93 -21.09 9.51 -16.00
C VAL A 93 -21.87 8.40 -15.34
N ILE A 94 -21.20 7.28 -15.15
CA ILE A 94 -21.78 6.01 -14.72
C ILE A 94 -21.27 5.62 -13.35
N TYR A 95 -22.17 5.25 -12.47
CA TYR A 95 -21.91 4.58 -11.21
C TYR A 95 -22.06 3.08 -11.38
N VAL A 96 -21.11 2.28 -10.90
CA VAL A 96 -21.19 0.81 -10.93
C VAL A 96 -20.63 0.19 -9.66
N GLY A 97 -21.12 -1.01 -9.31
CA GLY A 97 -20.65 -1.80 -8.18
C GLY A 97 -21.65 -1.86 -7.03
N SER A 98 -21.18 -1.90 -5.80
CA SER A 98 -21.99 -1.96 -4.59
C SER A 98 -22.85 -0.74 -4.39
N LYS A 99 -23.99 -0.88 -3.69
CA LYS A 99 -24.83 0.26 -3.28
C LYS A 99 -24.11 1.13 -2.24
N THR A 100 -24.34 2.43 -2.35
CA THR A 100 -23.83 3.41 -1.39
C THR A 100 -24.55 3.29 -0.05
N GLY A 101 -23.81 3.20 1.04
CA GLY A 101 -24.31 3.23 2.42
C GLY A 101 -23.63 4.30 3.25
N ARG A 102 -23.95 4.39 4.55
CA ARG A 102 -23.31 5.32 5.50
C ARG A 102 -21.98 4.81 6.02
N ASP A 103 -21.14 4.28 5.12
CA ASP A 103 -19.83 3.71 5.45
C ASP A 103 -18.73 4.75 5.26
N GLY A 104 -17.78 4.82 6.18
CA GLY A 104 -16.57 5.61 6.03
C GLY A 104 -16.76 7.13 5.92
N ILE A 105 -17.95 7.65 6.20
CA ILE A 105 -18.20 9.09 6.22
C ILE A 105 -17.28 9.73 7.26
N HIS A 106 -16.46 10.71 6.82
CA HIS A 106 -15.36 11.30 7.57
C HIS A 106 -14.13 10.39 7.81
N GLY A 107 -14.04 9.22 7.18
CA GLY A 107 -12.88 8.32 7.31
C GLY A 107 -11.58 8.99 6.90
N ALA A 108 -11.57 9.73 5.79
CA ALA A 108 -10.42 10.51 5.34
C ALA A 108 -10.01 11.61 6.34
N SER A 109 -10.98 12.28 6.98
CA SER A 109 -10.73 13.30 8.00
C SER A 109 -10.15 12.69 9.27
N MET A 110 -10.61 11.49 9.68
CA MET A 110 -10.07 10.76 10.83
C MET A 110 -8.61 10.32 10.60
N ALA A 111 -8.26 9.94 9.39
CA ALA A 111 -6.88 9.56 9.04
C ALA A 111 -5.89 10.73 9.13
N SER A 112 -6.38 11.96 9.26
CA SER A 112 -5.59 13.20 9.38
C SER A 112 -5.76 13.88 10.74
N ALA A 113 -6.31 13.21 11.75
CA ALA A 113 -6.56 13.73 13.08
C ALA A 113 -5.97 12.82 14.17
N LYS A 114 -5.73 13.40 15.36
CA LYS A 114 -5.31 12.62 16.54
C LYS A 114 -6.38 11.62 16.94
N PHE A 115 -5.99 10.38 17.22
CA PHE A 115 -6.88 9.38 17.79
C PHE A 115 -7.16 9.70 19.26
N ASP A 116 -8.44 9.88 19.61
CA ASP A 116 -8.91 10.02 20.98
C ASP A 116 -9.69 8.77 21.45
N ASP A 117 -9.93 8.64 22.77
CA ASP A 117 -10.60 7.48 23.38
C ASP A 117 -12.11 7.38 23.01
N LYS A 118 -12.66 8.30 22.19
CA LYS A 118 -14.07 8.33 21.77
C LYS A 118 -14.34 7.59 20.44
N ILE A 119 -13.46 6.68 20.08
CA ILE A 119 -13.55 5.91 18.80
C ILE A 119 -14.83 5.07 18.70
N GLU A 120 -15.41 4.63 19.85
CA GLU A 120 -16.64 3.83 19.83
C GLU A 120 -17.88 4.62 19.37
N GLU A 121 -17.89 5.93 19.54
CA GLU A 121 -18.98 6.81 19.05
C GLU A 121 -18.89 7.07 17.53
N LYS A 122 -17.77 6.71 16.89
CA LYS A 122 -17.47 6.97 15.47
C LYS A 122 -17.62 5.73 14.59
N LYS A 123 -18.46 4.76 14.96
CA LYS A 123 -18.75 3.54 14.19
C LYS A 123 -19.11 3.75 12.71
N PRO A 124 -19.76 4.86 12.28
CA PRO A 124 -20.02 5.11 10.87
C PRO A 124 -18.78 5.31 10.01
N THR A 125 -17.59 5.45 10.62
CA THR A 125 -16.33 5.66 9.88
C THR A 125 -15.62 4.36 9.46
N VAL A 126 -16.16 3.19 9.84
CA VAL A 126 -15.60 1.89 9.46
C VAL A 126 -16.08 1.53 8.05
N GLN A 127 -15.14 1.24 7.19
CA GLN A 127 -15.41 0.70 5.86
C GLN A 127 -15.61 -0.81 5.97
N VAL A 128 -16.67 -1.33 5.37
CA VAL A 128 -16.94 -2.77 5.25
C VAL A 128 -16.60 -3.21 3.84
N GLY A 129 -15.73 -4.21 3.70
CA GLY A 129 -15.36 -4.78 2.41
C GLY A 129 -16.19 -6.02 2.07
N ASP A 130 -16.59 -6.16 0.82
CA ASP A 130 -17.21 -7.36 0.26
C ASP A 130 -16.34 -7.91 -0.88
N PRO A 131 -15.42 -8.85 -0.58
CA PRO A 131 -14.49 -9.36 -1.56
C PRO A 131 -15.18 -10.16 -2.69
N PHE A 132 -16.38 -10.68 -2.47
CA PHE A 132 -17.15 -11.34 -3.53
C PHE A 132 -17.64 -10.31 -4.55
N THR A 133 -18.23 -9.21 -4.09
CA THR A 133 -18.65 -8.11 -4.98
C THR A 133 -17.46 -7.46 -5.68
N GLU A 134 -16.30 -7.32 -4.99
CA GLU A 134 -15.06 -6.83 -5.63
C GLU A 134 -14.61 -7.75 -6.77
N LYS A 135 -14.70 -9.08 -6.59
CA LYS A 135 -14.39 -10.04 -7.65
C LYS A 135 -15.30 -9.85 -8.87
N LEU A 136 -16.59 -9.71 -8.66
CA LEU A 136 -17.56 -9.47 -9.74
C LEU A 136 -17.30 -8.14 -10.45
N LEU A 137 -17.02 -7.08 -9.68
CA LEU A 137 -16.73 -5.75 -10.20
C LEU A 137 -15.44 -5.74 -11.04
N LEU A 138 -14.41 -6.44 -10.57
CA LEU A 138 -13.16 -6.61 -11.31
C LEU A 138 -13.39 -7.26 -12.67
N GLU A 139 -14.12 -8.39 -12.71
CA GLU A 139 -14.40 -9.11 -13.95
C GLU A 139 -15.28 -8.29 -14.92
N ALA A 140 -16.32 -7.61 -14.41
CA ALA A 140 -17.19 -6.74 -15.21
C ALA A 140 -16.40 -5.58 -15.83
N CYS A 141 -15.55 -4.92 -15.05
CA CYS A 141 -14.70 -3.85 -15.56
C CYS A 141 -13.70 -4.34 -16.61
N LEU A 142 -13.05 -5.50 -16.38
CA LEU A 142 -12.16 -6.11 -17.36
C LEU A 142 -12.89 -6.49 -18.66
N GLU A 143 -14.14 -6.94 -18.57
CA GLU A 143 -14.97 -7.23 -19.74
C GLU A 143 -15.29 -5.96 -20.52
N LEU A 144 -15.68 -4.88 -19.83
CA LEU A 144 -15.96 -3.59 -20.44
C LEU A 144 -14.71 -2.95 -21.09
N MET A 145 -13.53 -3.16 -20.52
CA MET A 145 -12.26 -2.66 -21.02
C MET A 145 -11.79 -3.33 -22.32
N ARG A 146 -12.46 -4.36 -22.78
CA ARG A 146 -12.10 -5.05 -24.03
C ARG A 146 -12.49 -4.26 -25.28
N ASP A 147 -13.42 -3.32 -25.14
CA ASP A 147 -13.83 -2.44 -26.22
C ASP A 147 -13.51 -0.95 -25.93
N ASP A 148 -13.85 -0.07 -26.86
CA ASP A 148 -13.56 1.36 -26.80
C ASP A 148 -14.75 2.15 -26.17
N SER A 149 -15.43 1.57 -25.18
CA SER A 149 -16.56 2.21 -24.51
C SER A 149 -16.12 3.20 -23.42
N ILE A 150 -14.95 2.99 -22.81
CA ILE A 150 -14.50 3.75 -21.63
C ILE A 150 -13.63 4.93 -22.07
N ILE A 151 -14.02 6.13 -21.69
CA ILE A 151 -13.20 7.34 -21.78
C ILE A 151 -12.30 7.47 -20.54
N ALA A 152 -12.91 7.32 -19.36
CA ALA A 152 -12.19 7.41 -18.10
C ALA A 152 -12.83 6.50 -17.06
N ILE A 153 -12.01 6.00 -16.11
CA ILE A 153 -12.45 5.15 -15.03
C ILE A 153 -11.67 5.44 -13.77
N GLN A 154 -12.35 5.49 -12.64
CA GLN A 154 -11.75 5.73 -11.32
C GLN A 154 -12.53 5.01 -10.22
N ASP A 155 -11.80 4.56 -9.19
CA ASP A 155 -12.41 4.03 -7.97
C ASP A 155 -13.02 5.13 -7.10
N MET A 156 -14.00 4.74 -6.30
CA MET A 156 -14.55 5.57 -5.25
C MET A 156 -13.91 5.18 -3.91
N GLY A 157 -12.69 5.67 -3.67
CA GLY A 157 -11.94 5.42 -2.43
C GLY A 157 -12.25 6.44 -1.33
N ALA A 158 -11.22 7.05 -0.76
CA ALA A 158 -11.36 8.11 0.25
C ALA A 158 -12.20 9.28 -0.27
N ALA A 159 -13.13 9.78 0.54
CA ALA A 159 -14.15 10.78 0.19
C ALA A 159 -15.07 10.36 -0.99
N GLY A 160 -15.12 9.07 -1.30
CA GLY A 160 -16.11 8.42 -2.16
C GLY A 160 -16.33 9.08 -3.51
N LEU A 161 -17.60 9.44 -3.79
CA LEU A 161 -18.00 10.06 -5.05
C LEU A 161 -17.42 11.46 -5.22
N THR A 162 -17.16 12.19 -4.13
CA THR A 162 -16.55 13.53 -4.19
C THR A 162 -15.15 13.47 -4.81
N SER A 163 -14.26 12.66 -4.28
CA SER A 163 -12.88 12.60 -4.79
C SER A 163 -12.82 12.05 -6.21
N SER A 164 -13.58 10.98 -6.51
CA SER A 164 -13.56 10.36 -7.83
C SER A 164 -14.07 11.30 -8.92
N SER A 165 -15.19 12.00 -8.69
CA SER A 165 -15.76 12.93 -9.68
C SER A 165 -14.91 14.18 -9.88
N VAL A 166 -14.42 14.80 -8.79
CA VAL A 166 -13.57 15.99 -8.84
C VAL A 166 -12.24 15.70 -9.52
N GLU A 167 -11.56 14.59 -9.15
CA GLU A 167 -10.28 14.24 -9.76
C GLU A 167 -10.40 13.94 -11.26
N MET A 168 -11.44 13.22 -11.68
CA MET A 168 -11.66 12.94 -13.11
C MET A 168 -11.93 14.21 -13.91
N ALA A 169 -12.74 15.10 -13.38
CA ALA A 169 -13.10 16.35 -14.03
C ALA A 169 -11.89 17.32 -14.05
N SER A 170 -11.16 17.50 -12.94
CA SER A 170 -9.97 18.34 -12.85
C SER A 170 -8.91 17.92 -13.86
N LYS A 171 -8.55 16.62 -13.89
CA LYS A 171 -7.59 16.07 -14.88
C LYS A 171 -8.05 16.28 -16.32
N GLY A 172 -9.37 16.30 -16.55
CA GLY A 172 -10.00 16.56 -17.85
C GLY A 172 -10.12 18.05 -18.19
N LYS A 173 -9.95 18.94 -17.22
CA LYS A 173 -10.25 20.37 -17.30
C LYS A 173 -11.71 20.63 -17.70
N LEU A 174 -12.62 19.81 -17.19
CA LEU A 174 -14.06 19.82 -17.45
C LEU A 174 -14.83 20.09 -16.16
N GLY A 175 -16.12 20.39 -16.30
CA GLY A 175 -17.09 20.30 -15.22
C GLY A 175 -17.78 18.93 -15.19
N ILE A 176 -18.51 18.67 -14.14
CA ILE A 176 -19.32 17.46 -13.99
C ILE A 176 -20.65 17.78 -13.33
N GLU A 177 -21.73 17.29 -13.89
CA GLU A 177 -23.09 17.36 -13.36
C GLU A 177 -23.49 15.98 -12.84
N LEU A 178 -23.94 15.90 -11.59
CA LEU A 178 -24.36 14.66 -10.94
C LEU A 178 -25.78 14.80 -10.38
N HIS A 179 -26.60 13.76 -10.57
CA HIS A 179 -27.94 13.58 -10.03
C HIS A 179 -27.88 12.53 -8.92
N LEU A 180 -27.84 12.96 -7.66
CA LEU A 180 -27.60 12.09 -6.51
C LEU A 180 -28.76 11.16 -6.18
N ASP A 181 -29.98 11.54 -6.55
CA ASP A 181 -31.18 10.70 -6.49
C ASP A 181 -31.11 9.45 -7.39
N LYS A 182 -30.17 9.42 -8.35
CA LYS A 182 -29.91 8.27 -9.22
C LYS A 182 -28.81 7.35 -8.71
N VAL A 183 -28.11 7.72 -7.65
CA VAL A 183 -27.07 6.87 -7.05
C VAL A 183 -27.74 5.70 -6.32
N PRO A 184 -27.40 4.45 -6.64
CA PRO A 184 -27.92 3.31 -5.92
C PRO A 184 -27.52 3.35 -4.44
N CYS A 185 -28.49 3.48 -3.54
CA CYS A 185 -28.27 3.54 -2.10
C CYS A 185 -28.78 2.24 -1.43
N ARG A 186 -28.03 1.79 -0.42
CA ARG A 186 -28.40 0.65 0.41
C ARG A 186 -29.34 1.04 1.54
N GLU A 187 -29.22 2.28 2.00
CA GLU A 187 -30.00 2.81 3.11
C GLU A 187 -30.99 3.86 2.61
N GLU A 188 -32.14 3.90 3.24
CA GLU A 188 -33.16 4.91 2.93
C GLU A 188 -32.80 6.28 3.48
N ASN A 189 -33.34 7.34 2.86
CA ASN A 189 -33.23 8.73 3.30
C ASN A 189 -31.76 9.20 3.48
N MET A 190 -30.87 8.77 2.60
CA MET A 190 -29.51 9.31 2.58
C MET A 190 -29.53 10.75 2.03
N SER A 191 -28.90 11.67 2.74
CA SER A 191 -28.72 13.04 2.31
C SER A 191 -27.71 13.17 1.17
N PRO A 192 -27.76 14.23 0.37
CA PRO A 192 -26.73 14.53 -0.65
C PRO A 192 -25.31 14.51 -0.10
N TYR A 193 -25.12 15.01 1.10
CA TYR A 193 -23.82 15.03 1.79
C TYR A 193 -23.31 13.62 2.09
N GLU A 194 -24.17 12.75 2.62
CA GLU A 194 -23.80 11.36 2.93
C GLU A 194 -23.49 10.57 1.65
N ILE A 195 -24.25 10.78 0.57
CA ILE A 195 -24.02 10.12 -0.73
C ILE A 195 -22.65 10.51 -1.30
N MET A 196 -22.31 11.80 -1.25
CA MET A 196 -21.04 12.30 -1.80
C MET A 196 -19.82 11.85 -1.01
N LEU A 197 -19.92 11.75 0.33
CA LEU A 197 -18.80 11.45 1.21
C LEU A 197 -18.72 9.99 1.65
N SER A 198 -19.72 9.18 1.32
CA SER A 198 -19.69 7.75 1.61
C SER A 198 -18.47 7.09 0.99
N GLU A 199 -17.74 6.31 1.79
CA GLU A 199 -16.59 5.51 1.37
C GLU A 199 -16.93 4.01 1.25
N SER A 200 -18.20 3.67 0.98
CA SER A 200 -18.58 2.27 0.67
C SER A 200 -17.63 1.71 -0.38
N GLN A 201 -17.14 0.51 -0.13
CA GLN A 201 -16.15 -0.13 -0.99
C GLN A 201 -16.80 -0.74 -2.24
N GLU A 202 -16.00 -1.30 -3.14
CA GLU A 202 -16.40 -2.03 -4.35
C GLU A 202 -17.27 -1.18 -5.30
N ARG A 203 -16.87 0.10 -5.53
CA ARG A 203 -17.56 1.02 -6.43
C ARG A 203 -16.59 1.68 -7.41
N MET A 204 -17.02 1.86 -8.66
CA MET A 204 -16.26 2.57 -9.69
C MET A 204 -17.11 3.68 -10.32
N LEU A 205 -16.46 4.79 -10.68
CA LEU A 205 -17.00 5.86 -11.50
C LEU A 205 -16.42 5.76 -12.91
N ILE A 206 -17.27 5.74 -13.92
CA ILE A 206 -16.86 5.57 -15.32
C ILE A 206 -17.44 6.68 -16.17
N VAL A 207 -16.65 7.26 -17.06
CA VAL A 207 -17.14 8.11 -18.16
C VAL A 207 -17.13 7.29 -19.43
N LEU A 208 -18.27 7.15 -20.09
CA LEU A 208 -18.44 6.37 -21.31
C LEU A 208 -18.54 7.23 -22.56
N GLU A 209 -18.28 6.64 -23.71
CA GLU A 209 -18.68 7.18 -25.00
C GLU A 209 -20.21 7.14 -25.14
N ASN A 210 -20.77 8.18 -25.78
CA ASN A 210 -22.21 8.29 -26.00
C ASN A 210 -22.76 7.07 -26.75
N GLY A 211 -23.90 6.54 -26.32
CA GLY A 211 -24.58 5.40 -26.91
C GLY A 211 -23.98 4.03 -26.50
N LYS A 212 -23.02 4.02 -25.57
CA LYS A 212 -22.42 2.79 -25.03
C LYS A 212 -23.06 2.32 -23.71
N GLU A 213 -23.97 3.13 -23.16
CA GLU A 213 -24.60 2.92 -21.85
C GLU A 213 -25.35 1.57 -21.81
N LYS A 214 -26.09 1.23 -22.87
CA LYS A 214 -26.85 -0.02 -22.93
C LYS A 214 -25.93 -1.24 -22.87
N LYS A 215 -24.87 -1.24 -23.67
CA LYS A 215 -23.87 -2.34 -23.68
C LYS A 215 -23.15 -2.48 -22.34
N ALA A 216 -22.74 -1.35 -21.75
CA ALA A 216 -22.13 -1.36 -20.44
C ALA A 216 -23.10 -1.93 -19.39
N LYS A 217 -24.37 -1.50 -19.40
CA LYS A 217 -25.39 -2.04 -18.50
C LYS A 217 -25.56 -3.56 -18.63
N GLU A 218 -25.63 -4.08 -19.86
CA GLU A 218 -25.73 -5.52 -20.11
C GLU A 218 -24.56 -6.30 -19.48
N ILE A 219 -23.35 -5.74 -19.50
CA ILE A 219 -22.18 -6.38 -18.86
C ILE A 219 -22.36 -6.38 -17.33
N PHE A 220 -22.70 -5.23 -16.70
CA PHE A 220 -22.84 -5.17 -15.26
C PHE A 220 -24.04 -5.98 -14.76
N ASP A 221 -25.16 -6.00 -15.48
CA ASP A 221 -26.32 -6.85 -15.19
C ASP A 221 -25.94 -8.36 -15.24
N LYS A 222 -25.12 -8.78 -16.22
CA LYS A 222 -24.58 -10.16 -16.30
C LYS A 222 -23.82 -10.56 -15.04
N TRP A 223 -23.08 -9.63 -14.47
CA TRP A 223 -22.30 -9.82 -13.25
C TRP A 223 -23.09 -9.52 -11.97
N ASN A 224 -24.41 -9.25 -12.07
CA ASN A 224 -25.31 -8.92 -10.96
C ASN A 224 -24.82 -7.72 -10.13
N LEU A 225 -24.37 -6.66 -10.80
CA LEU A 225 -23.88 -5.44 -10.21
C LEU A 225 -24.79 -4.26 -10.52
N ASP A 226 -24.92 -3.34 -9.58
CA ASP A 226 -25.65 -2.09 -9.82
C ASP A 226 -24.97 -1.25 -10.90
N PHE A 227 -25.79 -0.67 -11.77
CA PHE A 227 -25.37 0.24 -12.84
C PHE A 227 -26.35 1.41 -12.93
N SER A 228 -25.86 2.63 -12.86
CA SER A 228 -26.69 3.82 -12.99
C SER A 228 -25.98 4.95 -13.75
N VAL A 229 -26.69 5.59 -14.67
CA VAL A 229 -26.26 6.84 -15.30
C VAL A 229 -26.60 7.99 -14.34
N ILE A 230 -25.59 8.45 -13.59
CA ILE A 230 -25.79 9.45 -12.53
C ILE A 230 -25.49 10.87 -12.98
N GLY A 231 -24.99 11.09 -14.18
CA GLY A 231 -24.63 12.45 -14.61
C GLY A 231 -23.98 12.53 -15.98
N LYS A 232 -23.33 13.64 -16.23
CA LYS A 232 -22.61 13.91 -17.48
C LYS A 232 -21.45 14.90 -17.26
N THR A 233 -20.50 14.89 -18.18
CA THR A 233 -19.45 15.91 -18.26
C THR A 233 -19.98 17.21 -18.83
N THR A 234 -19.48 18.36 -18.34
CA THR A 234 -19.89 19.70 -18.76
C THR A 234 -18.68 20.59 -19.05
N ASN A 235 -18.92 21.80 -19.57
CA ASN A 235 -17.87 22.82 -19.75
C ASN A 235 -17.84 23.87 -18.61
N SER A 236 -18.66 23.71 -17.58
CA SER A 236 -18.81 24.70 -16.50
C SER A 236 -17.58 24.84 -15.61
N LYS A 237 -16.67 23.87 -15.62
CA LYS A 237 -15.54 23.72 -14.70
C LYS A 237 -15.95 23.61 -13.21
N ASN A 238 -17.22 23.35 -12.96
CA ASN A 238 -17.78 23.18 -11.63
C ASN A 238 -18.23 21.73 -11.44
N ILE A 239 -18.26 21.30 -10.19
CA ILE A 239 -19.10 20.17 -9.79
C ILE A 239 -20.49 20.71 -9.47
N GLU A 240 -21.48 20.26 -10.21
CA GLU A 240 -22.88 20.64 -10.06
C GLU A 240 -23.66 19.44 -9.56
N LEU A 241 -24.24 19.56 -8.37
CA LEU A 241 -24.98 18.48 -7.73
C LEU A 241 -26.47 18.78 -7.72
N TYR A 242 -27.25 17.81 -8.15
CA TYR A 242 -28.73 17.86 -8.13
C TYR A 242 -29.24 16.72 -7.25
N PHE A 243 -30.33 17.02 -6.51
CA PHE A 243 -31.06 16.05 -5.73
C PHE A 243 -32.54 16.39 -5.80
N GLU A 244 -33.38 15.41 -6.15
CA GLU A 244 -34.83 15.61 -6.35
C GLU A 244 -35.14 16.83 -7.24
N LYS A 245 -34.40 16.97 -8.34
CA LYS A 245 -34.48 18.08 -9.31
C LYS A 245 -33.98 19.45 -8.80
N ASN A 246 -33.61 19.59 -7.55
CA ASN A 246 -33.03 20.81 -7.00
C ASN A 246 -31.51 20.81 -7.13
N LYS A 247 -30.92 21.94 -7.50
CA LYS A 247 -29.47 22.12 -7.46
C LYS A 247 -29.06 22.33 -5.99
N VAL A 248 -28.33 21.37 -5.41
CA VAL A 248 -27.92 21.37 -4.01
C VAL A 248 -26.49 21.84 -3.80
N ALA A 249 -25.65 21.82 -4.86
CA ALA A 249 -24.32 22.41 -4.83
C ALA A 249 -23.87 22.85 -6.23
N ASN A 250 -23.00 23.86 -6.26
CA ASN A 250 -22.29 24.32 -7.45
C ASN A 250 -20.93 24.89 -7.00
N ILE A 251 -19.88 24.13 -7.14
CA ILE A 251 -18.55 24.44 -6.59
C ILE A 251 -17.52 24.38 -7.70
N PRO A 252 -16.63 25.38 -7.86
CA PRO A 252 -15.51 25.30 -8.78
C PRO A 252 -14.61 24.10 -8.43
N ILE A 253 -14.23 23.30 -9.44
CA ILE A 253 -13.44 22.09 -9.23
C ILE A 253 -12.04 22.42 -8.71
N ASP A 254 -11.46 23.52 -9.16
CA ASP A 254 -10.11 23.93 -8.76
C ASP A 254 -10.00 24.16 -7.24
N LEU A 255 -11.06 24.68 -6.58
CA LEU A 255 -11.12 24.81 -5.12
C LEU A 255 -11.00 23.48 -4.37
N LEU A 256 -11.43 22.39 -4.99
CA LEU A 256 -11.43 21.03 -4.41
C LEU A 256 -10.22 20.21 -4.84
N SER A 257 -9.42 20.68 -5.78
CA SER A 257 -8.29 19.94 -6.36
C SER A 257 -6.94 20.67 -6.22
N GLU A 258 -6.79 21.81 -6.88
CA GLU A 258 -5.50 22.50 -7.04
C GLU A 258 -5.26 23.60 -6.00
N GLU A 259 -6.31 24.19 -5.46
CA GLU A 259 -6.23 25.28 -4.47
C GLU A 259 -6.23 24.79 -3.01
N ALA A 260 -5.99 23.50 -2.78
CA ALA A 260 -5.85 22.97 -1.44
C ALA A 260 -4.64 23.62 -0.73
N PRO A 261 -4.74 23.94 0.59
CA PRO A 261 -3.65 24.58 1.32
C PRO A 261 -2.38 23.73 1.29
N GLU A 262 -1.27 24.33 0.88
CA GLU A 262 0.07 23.78 1.01
C GLU A 262 0.72 24.29 2.27
N TYR A 263 1.18 23.37 3.15
CA TYR A 263 1.79 23.73 4.43
C TYR A 263 3.31 23.60 4.36
N ASP A 264 4.03 24.69 4.58
CA ASP A 264 5.47 24.68 4.85
C ASP A 264 5.71 24.45 6.35
N ARG A 265 5.86 23.18 6.74
CA ARG A 265 6.03 22.78 8.13
C ARG A 265 7.50 22.86 8.55
N LYS A 266 7.76 23.48 9.71
CA LYS A 266 9.09 23.50 10.31
C LYS A 266 9.52 22.08 10.65
N TRP A 267 10.80 21.78 10.41
CA TRP A 267 11.38 20.49 10.73
C TRP A 267 12.77 20.63 11.36
N LYS A 268 13.20 19.59 12.04
CA LYS A 268 14.46 19.55 12.77
C LYS A 268 15.27 18.35 12.32
N LYS A 269 16.51 18.64 11.88
CA LYS A 269 17.44 17.60 11.46
C LYS A 269 17.81 16.67 12.62
N SER A 270 17.80 15.38 12.38
CA SER A 270 18.22 14.36 13.34
C SER A 270 19.75 14.34 13.48
N LYS A 271 20.24 13.83 14.59
CA LYS A 271 21.66 13.64 14.82
C LYS A 271 22.02 12.18 14.72
N LEU A 272 23.08 11.86 13.98
CA LEU A 272 23.61 10.50 13.94
C LEU A 272 24.02 10.07 15.37
N PRO A 273 23.47 8.96 15.88
CA PRO A 273 23.84 8.46 17.20
C PRO A 273 25.32 8.03 17.25
N GLN A 274 25.92 8.10 18.44
CA GLN A 274 27.26 7.56 18.64
C GLN A 274 27.27 6.04 18.63
N LYS A 275 28.29 5.44 18.04
CA LYS A 275 28.50 3.98 18.06
C LYS A 275 28.64 3.48 19.51
N ILE A 276 28.00 2.38 19.81
CA ILE A 276 28.13 1.72 21.12
C ILE A 276 29.48 1.02 21.20
N LYS A 277 30.18 1.20 22.31
CA LYS A 277 31.44 0.52 22.58
C LYS A 277 31.16 -0.78 23.30
N PHE A 278 31.04 -1.87 22.58
CA PHE A 278 30.98 -3.20 23.17
C PHE A 278 32.38 -3.64 23.65
N THR A 279 32.45 -4.26 24.81
CA THR A 279 33.68 -4.72 25.45
C THR A 279 33.66 -6.24 25.62
N LYS A 280 34.83 -6.85 25.86
CA LYS A 280 34.90 -8.28 26.13
C LYS A 280 34.04 -8.72 27.31
N LYS A 281 33.73 -7.83 28.24
CA LYS A 281 32.86 -8.10 29.40
C LYS A 281 31.43 -8.41 28.98
N ASP A 282 30.94 -7.73 27.94
CA ASP A 282 29.58 -7.89 27.42
C ASP A 282 29.31 -9.27 26.82
N PHE A 283 30.39 -9.98 26.45
CA PHE A 283 30.37 -11.30 25.81
C PHE A 283 30.83 -12.43 26.72
N LYS A 284 31.42 -12.12 27.90
CA LYS A 284 32.17 -13.10 28.75
C LYS A 284 31.36 -14.34 29.16
N ASN A 285 30.05 -14.19 29.35
CA ASN A 285 29.19 -15.27 29.86
C ASN A 285 28.23 -15.80 28.81
N LEU A 286 28.38 -15.39 27.57
CA LEU A 286 27.50 -15.81 26.48
C LEU A 286 27.92 -17.18 25.91
N LYS A 287 27.00 -18.14 25.96
CA LYS A 287 27.14 -19.40 25.23
C LYS A 287 26.47 -19.23 23.85
N ILE A 288 27.19 -19.57 22.80
CA ILE A 288 26.74 -19.40 21.42
C ILE A 288 25.40 -20.08 21.16
N THR A 289 25.17 -21.25 21.74
CA THR A 289 23.92 -22.00 21.63
C THR A 289 22.72 -21.25 22.24
N ASP A 290 22.93 -20.61 23.39
CA ASP A 290 21.87 -19.87 24.09
C ASP A 290 21.57 -18.53 23.36
N VAL A 291 22.61 -17.88 22.84
CA VAL A 291 22.50 -16.71 21.99
C VAL A 291 21.70 -17.05 20.73
N LEU A 292 22.07 -18.13 20.03
CA LEU A 292 21.38 -18.56 18.83
C LEU A 292 19.88 -18.86 19.10
N LYS A 293 19.60 -19.62 20.15
CA LYS A 293 18.21 -19.90 20.56
C LYS A 293 17.43 -18.63 20.84
N LYS A 294 18.05 -17.65 21.52
CA LYS A 294 17.40 -16.38 21.87
C LYS A 294 17.10 -15.53 20.62
N ILE A 295 18.03 -15.48 19.67
CA ILE A 295 17.82 -14.78 18.40
C ILE A 295 16.73 -15.46 17.58
N LEU A 296 16.77 -16.77 17.42
CA LEU A 296 15.76 -17.52 16.64
C LEU A 296 14.36 -17.46 17.27
N ALA A 297 14.27 -17.31 18.60
CA ALA A 297 13.02 -17.15 19.31
C ALA A 297 12.46 -15.71 19.27
N SER A 298 13.24 -14.72 18.78
CA SER A 298 12.77 -13.34 18.66
C SER A 298 11.57 -13.27 17.71
N PRO A 299 10.50 -12.53 18.09
CA PRO A 299 9.32 -12.33 17.22
C PRO A 299 9.65 -11.80 15.83
N ASN A 300 10.74 -11.06 15.69
CA ASN A 300 11.18 -10.51 14.40
C ASN A 300 11.98 -11.47 13.54
N VAL A 301 12.47 -12.59 14.10
CA VAL A 301 13.30 -13.59 13.40
C VAL A 301 12.57 -14.92 13.23
N CYS A 302 11.76 -15.33 14.21
CA CYS A 302 11.06 -16.62 14.17
C CYS A 302 10.20 -16.76 12.91
N SER A 303 9.91 -18.01 12.51
CA SER A 303 9.06 -18.31 11.36
C SER A 303 7.74 -17.53 11.38
N LYS A 304 7.35 -17.04 10.24
CA LYS A 304 6.05 -16.41 9.96
C LYS A 304 5.11 -17.33 9.18
N GLU A 305 5.42 -18.61 9.11
CA GLU A 305 4.69 -19.61 8.33
C GLU A 305 3.20 -19.61 8.66
N TRP A 306 2.83 -19.58 9.93
CA TRP A 306 1.43 -19.45 10.34
C TRP A 306 0.69 -18.27 9.67
N ILE A 307 1.36 -17.15 9.36
CA ILE A 307 0.75 -15.99 8.72
C ILE A 307 0.50 -16.27 7.24
N TRP A 308 1.54 -16.66 6.50
CA TRP A 308 1.42 -16.81 5.06
C TRP A 308 0.70 -18.10 4.63
N GLU A 309 0.57 -19.10 5.49
CA GLU A 309 -0.29 -20.27 5.27
C GLU A 309 -1.79 -19.93 5.18
N GLN A 310 -2.20 -18.78 5.74
CA GLN A 310 -3.60 -18.32 5.64
C GLN A 310 -3.89 -17.68 4.28
N TYR A 311 -2.86 -17.39 3.50
CA TYR A 311 -2.97 -16.73 2.20
C TYR A 311 -2.83 -17.74 1.08
N ASP A 312 -3.74 -17.68 0.10
CA ASP A 312 -3.57 -18.48 -1.11
C ASP A 312 -2.50 -17.81 -2.00
N HIS A 313 -1.30 -18.37 -2.01
CA HIS A 313 -0.21 -17.95 -2.87
C HIS A 313 -0.15 -18.74 -4.18
N THR A 314 -1.02 -19.73 -4.36
CA THR A 314 -1.04 -20.65 -5.53
C THR A 314 -2.17 -20.36 -6.51
N VAL A 315 -3.15 -19.55 -6.13
CA VAL A 315 -4.26 -19.17 -7.02
C VAL A 315 -3.74 -18.61 -8.34
N MET A 316 -4.42 -18.85 -9.43
CA MET A 316 -4.03 -18.60 -10.82
C MET A 316 -2.92 -19.51 -11.36
N GLY A 317 -2.20 -20.28 -10.53
CA GLY A 317 -1.22 -21.29 -10.94
C GLY A 317 0.10 -20.75 -11.52
N ASP A 318 0.40 -19.46 -11.32
CA ASP A 318 1.58 -18.81 -11.88
C ASP A 318 2.68 -18.52 -10.85
N THR A 319 2.46 -18.71 -9.56
CA THR A 319 3.47 -18.50 -8.50
C THR A 319 4.52 -19.61 -8.55
N ILE A 320 5.78 -19.23 -8.76
CA ILE A 320 6.93 -20.16 -8.84
C ILE A 320 7.87 -20.06 -7.64
N GLN A 321 7.92 -18.91 -6.96
CA GLN A 321 8.55 -18.76 -5.66
C GLN A 321 7.48 -18.40 -4.63
N LYS A 322 7.19 -19.31 -3.72
CA LYS A 322 6.26 -19.11 -2.60
C LYS A 322 6.86 -18.22 -1.51
N PRO A 323 6.04 -17.70 -0.57
CA PRO A 323 6.54 -16.98 0.60
C PRO A 323 7.64 -17.74 1.35
N GLY A 324 8.62 -17.01 1.91
CA GLY A 324 9.75 -17.54 2.65
C GLY A 324 11.11 -17.41 1.95
N GLY A 325 11.14 -16.88 0.71
CA GLY A 325 12.36 -16.44 0.02
C GLY A 325 12.57 -14.93 0.12
N ASP A 326 13.61 -14.40 -0.54
CA ASP A 326 13.93 -12.97 -0.56
C ASP A 326 12.87 -12.15 -1.32
N ALA A 327 12.27 -12.72 -2.36
CA ALA A 327 11.14 -12.14 -3.08
C ALA A 327 10.16 -13.23 -3.54
N GLY A 328 8.89 -12.89 -3.67
CA GLY A 328 7.91 -13.71 -4.37
C GLY A 328 8.12 -13.61 -5.88
N VAL A 329 7.92 -14.70 -6.62
CA VAL A 329 8.08 -14.72 -8.08
C VAL A 329 6.88 -15.36 -8.74
N VAL A 330 6.29 -14.63 -9.70
CA VAL A 330 5.10 -15.04 -10.46
C VAL A 330 5.42 -15.05 -11.94
N ARG A 331 5.14 -16.16 -12.58
CA ARG A 331 5.31 -16.32 -14.02
C ARG A 331 4.30 -15.45 -14.80
N VAL A 332 4.75 -14.82 -15.88
CA VAL A 332 3.86 -14.15 -16.81
C VAL A 332 3.27 -15.18 -17.76
N HIS A 333 2.00 -15.52 -17.54
CA HIS A 333 1.30 -16.55 -18.30
C HIS A 333 1.45 -16.35 -19.82
N GLY A 334 1.75 -17.43 -20.53
CA GLY A 334 1.96 -17.39 -22.00
C GLY A 334 3.30 -16.80 -22.44
N SER A 335 4.27 -16.60 -21.52
CA SER A 335 5.62 -16.14 -21.84
C SER A 335 6.68 -16.86 -21.00
N GLU A 336 7.95 -16.67 -21.33
CA GLU A 336 9.07 -17.14 -20.49
C GLU A 336 9.42 -16.19 -19.34
N LYS A 337 8.77 -15.03 -19.26
CA LYS A 337 9.07 -14.01 -18.27
C LYS A 337 8.43 -14.31 -16.92
N ALA A 338 9.05 -13.80 -15.85
CA ALA A 338 8.43 -13.71 -14.53
C ALA A 338 8.62 -12.32 -13.92
N ILE A 339 7.75 -11.98 -12.97
CA ILE A 339 7.84 -10.79 -12.14
C ILE A 339 8.25 -11.23 -10.75
N ALA A 340 9.28 -10.59 -10.22
CA ALA A 340 9.64 -10.69 -8.82
C ALA A 340 9.13 -9.48 -8.05
N ALA A 341 8.67 -9.69 -6.82
CA ALA A 341 8.21 -8.60 -5.96
C ALA A 341 8.57 -8.86 -4.50
N THR A 342 8.95 -7.79 -3.80
CA THR A 342 9.26 -7.79 -2.38
C THR A 342 8.69 -6.54 -1.70
N VAL A 343 8.52 -6.60 -0.37
CA VAL A 343 8.20 -5.45 0.47
C VAL A 343 9.11 -5.43 1.68
N ASP A 344 9.72 -4.28 1.93
CA ASP A 344 10.74 -4.11 2.95
C ASP A 344 10.51 -2.85 3.79
N SER A 345 10.84 -2.91 5.07
CA SER A 345 10.80 -1.80 6.01
C SER A 345 11.75 -2.03 7.17
N SER A 346 12.45 -1.00 7.59
CA SER A 346 13.39 -1.05 8.71
C SER A 346 13.19 0.12 9.67
N ALA A 347 12.07 0.08 10.41
CA ALA A 347 11.70 1.14 11.34
C ALA A 347 12.76 1.45 12.40
N SER A 348 13.52 0.46 12.86
CA SER A 348 14.59 0.68 13.82
C SER A 348 15.75 1.49 13.25
N TYR A 349 16.10 1.27 11.98
CA TYR A 349 17.15 2.03 11.31
C TYR A 349 16.69 3.47 11.03
N CYS A 350 15.45 3.64 10.56
CA CYS A 350 14.87 4.97 10.34
C CYS A 350 14.75 5.77 11.64
N TYR A 351 14.38 5.13 12.75
CA TYR A 351 14.31 5.77 14.05
C TYR A 351 15.70 6.16 14.57
N ALA A 352 16.71 5.32 14.36
CA ALA A 352 18.08 5.61 14.78
C ALA A 352 18.71 6.76 13.96
N HIS A 353 18.52 6.75 12.63
CA HIS A 353 18.98 7.81 11.73
C HIS A 353 18.17 7.78 10.43
N PRO A 354 17.20 8.68 10.26
CA PRO A 354 16.21 8.60 9.18
C PRO A 354 16.83 8.56 7.77
N LEU A 355 17.83 9.40 7.50
CA LEU A 355 18.52 9.45 6.21
C LEU A 355 19.18 8.09 5.87
N SER A 356 19.91 7.51 6.82
CA SER A 356 20.56 6.20 6.61
C SER A 356 19.54 5.07 6.52
N GLY A 357 18.50 5.10 7.36
CA GLY A 357 17.42 4.12 7.33
C GLY A 357 16.68 4.11 5.99
N GLY A 358 16.36 5.28 5.45
CA GLY A 358 15.74 5.43 4.14
C GLY A 358 16.59 4.82 3.02
N LYS A 359 17.90 5.08 3.03
CA LYS A 359 18.84 4.46 2.07
C LYS A 359 18.87 2.94 2.20
N GLN A 360 18.97 2.42 3.44
CA GLN A 360 19.07 0.98 3.71
C GLN A 360 17.87 0.20 3.17
N ILE A 361 16.66 0.72 3.33
CA ILE A 361 15.44 0.03 2.88
C ILE A 361 15.44 -0.13 1.35
N VAL A 362 15.78 0.92 0.60
CA VAL A 362 15.84 0.83 -0.87
C VAL A 362 16.90 -0.17 -1.32
N CYS A 363 18.07 -0.16 -0.66
CA CYS A 363 19.14 -1.11 -0.95
C CYS A 363 18.75 -2.56 -0.60
N GLU A 364 18.00 -2.77 0.48
CA GLU A 364 17.48 -4.09 0.87
C GLU A 364 16.49 -4.60 -0.18
N THR A 365 15.50 -3.80 -0.55
CA THR A 365 14.53 -4.12 -1.60
C THR A 365 15.22 -4.47 -2.93
N TRP A 366 16.23 -3.70 -3.31
CA TRP A 366 17.01 -3.95 -4.53
C TRP A 366 17.76 -5.29 -4.47
N ARG A 367 18.44 -5.57 -3.33
CA ARG A 367 19.16 -6.85 -3.13
C ARG A 367 18.22 -8.04 -3.14
N ASN A 368 17.06 -7.95 -2.50
CA ASN A 368 16.09 -9.04 -2.46
C ASN A 368 15.63 -9.44 -3.86
N LEU A 369 15.45 -8.47 -4.77
CA LEU A 369 15.13 -8.76 -6.17
C LEU A 369 16.29 -9.43 -6.91
N ILE A 370 17.53 -8.97 -6.70
CA ILE A 370 18.73 -9.57 -7.30
C ILE A 370 18.92 -11.01 -6.82
N CYS A 371 18.66 -11.28 -5.53
CA CYS A 371 18.84 -12.61 -4.94
C CYS A 371 17.96 -13.69 -5.57
N VAL A 372 16.85 -13.32 -6.19
CA VAL A 372 16.01 -14.26 -6.96
C VAL A 372 16.30 -14.25 -8.47
N GLY A 373 17.32 -13.52 -8.90
CA GLY A 373 17.72 -13.42 -10.32
C GLY A 373 16.93 -12.39 -11.12
N ALA A 374 16.24 -11.47 -10.46
CA ALA A 374 15.47 -10.43 -11.12
C ALA A 374 16.29 -9.15 -11.36
N GLU A 375 16.06 -8.50 -12.49
CA GLU A 375 16.51 -7.14 -12.77
C GLU A 375 15.54 -6.14 -12.09
N PRO A 376 15.96 -5.35 -11.08
CA PRO A 376 15.08 -4.37 -10.43
C PRO A 376 14.61 -3.30 -11.41
N ILE A 377 13.30 -2.99 -11.41
CA ILE A 377 12.70 -2.06 -12.38
C ILE A 377 12.25 -0.77 -11.69
N ALA A 378 11.45 -0.88 -10.62
CA ALA A 378 10.83 0.25 -9.97
C ALA A 378 10.33 -0.09 -8.57
N ILE A 379 10.14 0.97 -7.75
CA ILE A 379 9.58 0.87 -6.42
C ILE A 379 8.29 1.69 -6.27
N THR A 380 7.47 1.26 -5.33
CA THR A 380 6.40 2.05 -4.71
C THR A 380 6.72 2.24 -3.23
N ASN A 381 6.17 3.25 -2.59
CA ASN A 381 6.35 3.45 -1.16
C ASN A 381 5.02 3.67 -0.42
N CYS A 382 4.99 3.32 0.86
CA CYS A 382 3.96 3.70 1.81
C CYS A 382 4.65 4.29 3.04
N LEU A 383 4.58 5.62 3.18
CA LEU A 383 5.33 6.38 4.18
C LEU A 383 4.46 6.59 5.42
N ASN A 384 4.76 5.85 6.52
CA ASN A 384 4.00 5.93 7.77
C ASN A 384 4.82 6.67 8.83
N PHE A 385 4.32 7.82 9.29
CA PHE A 385 4.99 8.70 10.24
C PHE A 385 4.02 9.22 11.31
N GLY A 386 4.58 9.73 12.42
CA GLY A 386 3.84 10.39 13.46
C GLY A 386 3.25 11.74 13.02
N ASN A 387 2.85 12.56 14.00
CA ASN A 387 2.26 13.88 13.74
C ASN A 387 3.28 14.84 13.09
N PRO A 388 3.04 15.32 11.84
CA PRO A 388 3.94 16.19 11.11
C PRO A 388 3.98 17.63 11.66
N GLU A 389 3.12 17.98 12.61
CA GLU A 389 3.16 19.28 13.29
C GLU A 389 4.30 19.35 14.33
N LYS A 390 4.84 18.20 14.73
CA LYS A 390 6.02 18.10 15.59
C LYS A 390 7.27 18.19 14.71
N PRO A 391 8.15 19.20 14.92
CA PRO A 391 9.32 19.40 14.05
C PRO A 391 10.27 18.20 13.98
N GLU A 392 10.34 17.41 15.04
CA GLU A 392 11.14 16.18 15.08
C GLU A 392 10.56 15.12 14.11
N ASN A 393 9.26 14.86 14.18
CA ASN A 393 8.59 13.89 13.30
C ASN A 393 8.63 14.33 11.84
N MET A 394 8.47 15.64 11.58
CA MET A 394 8.62 16.19 10.24
C MET A 394 10.06 16.06 9.74
N GLY A 395 11.06 16.21 10.61
CA GLY A 395 12.47 15.96 10.30
C GLY A 395 12.74 14.50 9.94
N GLU A 396 12.18 13.56 10.69
CA GLU A 396 12.25 12.11 10.37
C GLU A 396 11.69 11.82 8.99
N PHE A 397 10.57 12.43 8.64
CA PHE A 397 9.95 12.27 7.31
C PHE A 397 10.84 12.82 6.20
N VAL A 398 11.30 14.08 6.32
CA VAL A 398 12.14 14.74 5.32
C VAL A 398 13.42 13.94 5.07
N GLU A 399 14.15 13.60 6.14
CA GLU A 399 15.42 12.87 6.02
C GLU A 399 15.24 11.43 5.49
N CYS A 400 14.14 10.74 5.85
CA CYS A 400 13.81 9.45 5.22
C CYS A 400 13.58 9.60 3.71
N VAL A 401 12.81 10.62 3.29
CA VAL A 401 12.55 10.86 1.86
C VAL A 401 13.84 11.24 1.12
N GLU A 402 14.71 12.03 1.72
CA GLU A 402 16.04 12.32 1.16
C GLU A 402 16.85 11.04 0.98
N GLY A 403 16.89 10.17 1.99
CA GLY A 403 17.57 8.88 1.93
C GLY A 403 17.02 7.96 0.85
N LEU A 404 15.71 7.84 0.74
CA LEU A 404 15.03 7.09 -0.32
C LEU A 404 15.41 7.61 -1.71
N ASN A 405 15.40 8.94 -1.89
CA ASN A 405 15.73 9.59 -3.15
C ASN A 405 17.19 9.37 -3.56
N GLU A 406 18.14 9.53 -2.62
CA GLU A 406 19.56 9.30 -2.92
C GLU A 406 19.83 7.85 -3.36
N ALA A 407 19.30 6.86 -2.64
CA ALA A 407 19.49 5.46 -2.97
C ALA A 407 18.77 5.09 -4.29
N SER A 408 17.56 5.57 -4.51
CA SER A 408 16.79 5.33 -5.74
C SER A 408 17.51 5.88 -6.98
N LYS A 409 18.06 7.09 -6.88
CA LYS A 409 18.85 7.69 -7.96
C LYS A 409 20.12 6.90 -8.24
N TYR A 410 20.84 6.52 -7.18
CA TYR A 410 22.11 5.80 -7.30
C TYR A 410 21.92 4.41 -7.96
N LEU A 411 20.86 3.70 -7.55
CA LEU A 411 20.54 2.35 -8.06
C LEU A 411 19.76 2.36 -9.37
N ASN A 412 19.41 3.52 -9.93
CA ASN A 412 18.49 3.64 -11.05
C ASN A 412 17.18 2.87 -10.81
N PHE A 413 16.62 3.03 -9.62
CA PHE A 413 15.45 2.30 -9.12
C PHE A 413 14.31 3.26 -8.80
N PRO A 414 13.58 3.76 -9.82
CA PRO A 414 12.68 4.90 -9.70
C PRO A 414 11.42 4.60 -8.87
N VAL A 415 10.98 5.62 -8.13
CA VAL A 415 9.70 5.61 -7.41
C VAL A 415 8.59 5.96 -8.41
N VAL A 416 7.69 5.01 -8.68
CA VAL A 416 6.59 5.18 -9.66
C VAL A 416 5.23 5.41 -9.02
N SER A 417 5.10 5.16 -7.73
CA SER A 417 3.87 5.44 -6.96
C SER A 417 4.17 5.46 -5.47
N GLY A 418 3.21 5.94 -4.69
CA GLY A 418 3.32 5.90 -3.23
C GLY A 418 2.15 6.57 -2.54
N ASN A 419 2.17 6.52 -1.21
CA ASN A 419 1.29 7.33 -0.36
C ASN A 419 1.99 7.70 0.94
N VAL A 420 1.45 8.71 1.61
CA VAL A 420 1.88 9.14 2.93
C VAL A 420 0.72 8.94 3.91
N SER A 421 1.04 8.44 5.10
CA SER A 421 0.15 8.33 6.25
C SER A 421 0.80 9.03 7.43
N PHE A 422 0.23 10.14 7.87
CA PHE A 422 0.66 10.90 9.03
C PHE A 422 -0.26 10.65 10.24
N TYR A 423 0.07 11.27 11.37
CA TYR A 423 -0.67 11.18 12.63
C TYR A 423 -0.78 9.76 13.20
N ASN A 424 0.17 8.88 12.88
CA ASN A 424 0.23 7.54 13.45
C ASN A 424 0.73 7.61 14.90
N GLU A 425 -0.15 7.96 15.81
CA GLU A 425 0.13 8.17 17.23
C GLU A 425 -0.93 7.52 18.12
N THR A 426 -0.51 7.09 19.30
CA THR A 426 -1.40 6.65 20.38
C THR A 426 -1.02 7.37 21.66
N LYS A 427 -1.95 8.15 22.26
CA LYS A 427 -1.70 8.93 23.48
C LYS A 427 -0.44 9.80 23.37
N ASP A 428 -0.36 10.59 22.30
CA ASP A 428 0.74 11.50 21.95
C ASP A 428 2.12 10.84 21.70
N LYS A 429 2.19 9.51 21.67
CA LYS A 429 3.40 8.76 21.26
C LYS A 429 3.26 8.31 19.81
N GLY A 430 4.15 8.82 18.95
CA GLY A 430 4.25 8.40 17.57
C GLY A 430 4.79 6.97 17.44
N ILE A 431 4.42 6.33 16.35
CA ILE A 431 5.14 5.12 15.90
C ILE A 431 6.57 5.49 15.52
N LYS A 432 7.46 4.52 15.44
CA LYS A 432 8.74 4.73 14.76
C LYS A 432 8.50 5.10 13.29
N PRO A 433 9.37 5.93 12.68
CA PRO A 433 9.34 6.17 11.23
C PRO A 433 9.34 4.85 10.47
N THR A 434 8.28 4.59 9.73
CA THR A 434 8.07 3.29 9.06
C THR A 434 7.77 3.49 7.58
N PRO A 435 8.73 3.99 6.79
CA PRO A 435 8.62 3.89 5.34
C PRO A 435 8.66 2.42 4.94
N THR A 436 7.70 2.01 4.13
CA THR A 436 7.62 0.66 3.56
C THR A 436 7.82 0.79 2.06
N ILE A 437 8.76 0.03 1.52
CA ILE A 437 9.12 0.03 0.09
C ILE A 437 8.67 -1.27 -0.53
N GLY A 438 7.92 -1.18 -1.62
CA GLY A 438 7.58 -2.33 -2.44
C GLY A 438 8.38 -2.29 -3.74
N GLY A 439 9.19 -3.31 -4.00
CA GLY A 439 10.02 -3.41 -5.18
C GLY A 439 9.49 -4.39 -6.20
N VAL A 440 9.72 -4.07 -7.48
CA VAL A 440 9.37 -4.92 -8.61
C VAL A 440 10.59 -5.14 -9.48
N GLY A 441 10.81 -6.40 -9.87
CA GLY A 441 11.87 -6.81 -10.79
C GLY A 441 11.36 -7.71 -11.90
N LEU A 442 12.11 -7.80 -12.98
CA LEU A 442 11.83 -8.65 -14.13
C LEU A 442 12.84 -9.79 -14.21
N ILE A 443 12.35 -11.00 -14.35
CA ILE A 443 13.14 -12.17 -14.76
C ILE A 443 12.82 -12.45 -16.23
N LYS A 444 13.84 -12.39 -17.10
CA LYS A 444 13.64 -12.53 -18.57
C LYS A 444 13.25 -13.96 -18.95
N ASN A 445 13.79 -14.94 -18.25
CA ASN A 445 13.41 -16.34 -18.35
C ASN A 445 13.21 -16.90 -16.95
N TYR A 446 11.99 -17.30 -16.60
CA TYR A 446 11.65 -17.79 -15.27
C TYR A 446 12.46 -19.05 -14.84
N LYS A 447 13.06 -19.78 -15.79
CA LYS A 447 13.93 -20.93 -15.51
C LYS A 447 15.27 -20.50 -14.90
N ASP A 448 15.65 -19.22 -15.05
CA ASP A 448 16.88 -18.65 -14.49
C ASP A 448 16.66 -18.12 -13.06
N MET A 449 15.48 -18.34 -12.48
CA MET A 449 15.18 -17.97 -11.11
C MET A 449 16.10 -18.66 -10.12
N ILE A 450 16.56 -17.94 -9.13
CA ILE A 450 17.41 -18.43 -8.05
C ILE A 450 16.59 -18.56 -6.77
N THR A 451 16.84 -19.62 -5.98
CA THR A 451 16.21 -19.84 -4.68
C THR A 451 17.27 -19.96 -3.57
N MET A 452 16.84 -19.75 -2.33
CA MET A 452 17.72 -19.84 -1.14
C MET A 452 18.21 -21.25 -0.83
N ASP A 453 17.60 -22.29 -1.40
CA ASP A 453 17.92 -23.66 -1.07
C ASP A 453 19.34 -24.03 -1.50
N LEU A 454 20.06 -24.76 -0.65
CA LEU A 454 21.31 -25.42 -1.03
C LEU A 454 21.00 -26.55 -2.01
N LYS A 455 21.63 -26.56 -3.18
CA LYS A 455 21.24 -27.44 -4.30
C LYS A 455 21.94 -28.81 -4.23
N GLU A 456 23.24 -28.80 -3.99
CA GLU A 456 24.09 -30.02 -4.08
C GLU A 456 25.15 -30.04 -2.99
N THR A 457 25.51 -31.25 -2.55
CA THR A 457 26.64 -31.46 -1.66
C THR A 457 27.94 -31.07 -2.35
N GLY A 458 28.77 -30.28 -1.68
CA GLY A 458 30.08 -29.83 -2.22
C GLY A 458 30.01 -28.47 -2.92
N ASN A 459 28.84 -27.84 -3.01
CA ASN A 459 28.75 -26.46 -3.50
C ASN A 459 29.57 -25.52 -2.60
N ILE A 460 30.25 -24.56 -3.23
CA ILE A 460 31.05 -23.55 -2.54
C ILE A 460 30.11 -22.43 -1.98
N ILE A 461 30.32 -22.10 -0.72
CA ILE A 461 29.64 -20.99 -0.06
C ILE A 461 30.58 -19.77 -0.10
N LEU A 462 30.13 -18.70 -0.70
CA LEU A 462 30.84 -17.42 -0.81
C LEU A 462 30.19 -16.37 0.09
N VAL A 463 31.02 -15.59 0.78
CA VAL A 463 30.58 -14.36 1.47
C VAL A 463 31.06 -13.17 0.64
N VAL A 464 30.11 -12.40 0.12
CA VAL A 464 30.38 -11.20 -0.67
C VAL A 464 30.23 -9.97 0.21
N GLY A 465 31.26 -9.13 0.24
CA GLY A 465 31.32 -7.90 1.05
C GLY A 465 32.22 -8.03 2.27
N LYS A 466 32.35 -6.91 2.99
CA LYS A 466 33.22 -6.80 4.16
C LYS A 466 32.42 -6.96 5.44
N THR A 467 32.84 -7.87 6.33
CA THR A 467 32.26 -8.02 7.66
C THR A 467 33.01 -7.12 8.65
N GLU A 468 32.40 -6.02 9.06
CA GLU A 468 33.04 -5.00 9.92
C GLU A 468 32.71 -5.16 11.41
N GLY A 469 31.92 -6.17 11.79
CA GLY A 469 31.54 -6.41 13.18
C GLY A 469 30.61 -5.35 13.77
N HIS A 470 29.83 -4.66 12.94
CA HIS A 470 28.81 -3.73 13.40
C HIS A 470 27.69 -4.46 14.14
N LEU A 471 27.40 -4.05 15.38
CA LEU A 471 26.37 -4.68 16.22
C LEU A 471 25.22 -3.74 16.57
N ASP A 472 25.41 -2.43 16.42
CA ASP A 472 24.35 -1.45 16.73
C ASP A 472 23.08 -1.72 15.90
N GLN A 473 21.91 -1.56 16.52
CA GLN A 473 20.60 -1.86 15.93
C GLN A 473 20.39 -3.33 15.49
N SER A 474 21.36 -4.21 15.76
CA SER A 474 21.21 -5.64 15.44
C SER A 474 20.21 -6.34 16.36
N ILE A 475 19.63 -7.44 15.88
CA ILE A 475 18.79 -8.33 16.71
C ILE A 475 19.60 -8.88 17.90
N PHE A 476 20.90 -9.17 17.70
CA PHE A 476 21.77 -9.58 18.78
C PHE A 476 21.87 -8.52 19.89
N ALA A 477 22.16 -7.28 19.54
CA ALA A 477 22.25 -6.20 20.53
C ALA A 477 20.91 -6.01 21.26
N LYS A 478 19.81 -6.03 20.55
CA LYS A 478 18.45 -5.85 21.08
C LYS A 478 18.01 -7.00 21.99
N GLU A 479 18.12 -8.23 21.53
CA GLU A 479 17.55 -9.41 22.22
C GLU A 479 18.51 -10.01 23.26
N VAL A 480 19.82 -9.97 23.01
CA VAL A 480 20.82 -10.60 23.87
C VAL A 480 21.40 -9.61 24.86
N LEU A 481 21.78 -8.43 24.42
CA LEU A 481 22.41 -7.40 25.25
C LEU A 481 21.43 -6.36 25.80
N ASN A 482 20.17 -6.40 25.38
CA ASN A 482 19.14 -5.41 25.72
C ASN A 482 19.55 -3.96 25.38
N GLU A 483 20.28 -3.79 24.29
CA GLU A 483 20.75 -2.51 23.81
C GLU A 483 20.02 -2.13 22.50
N LYS A 484 19.38 -0.95 22.51
CA LYS A 484 18.55 -0.47 21.39
C LYS A 484 19.08 0.84 20.78
N LYS A 485 20.25 1.30 21.20
CA LYS A 485 20.86 2.55 20.77
C LYS A 485 21.92 2.31 19.69
N GLY A 486 22.56 3.38 19.25
CA GLY A 486 23.59 3.36 18.23
C GLY A 486 23.08 3.61 16.81
N PRO A 487 23.97 3.90 15.86
CA PRO A 487 23.60 4.18 14.48
C PRO A 487 23.18 2.90 13.74
N PRO A 488 22.41 3.01 12.64
CA PRO A 488 22.25 1.91 11.71
C PRO A 488 23.63 1.56 11.08
N PRO A 489 23.80 0.34 10.51
CA PRO A 489 25.03 0.01 9.78
C PRO A 489 25.22 0.94 8.60
N GLU A 490 26.49 1.20 8.26
CA GLU A 490 26.81 1.93 7.03
C GLU A 490 26.34 1.12 5.83
N ILE A 491 25.88 1.82 4.80
CA ILE A 491 25.51 1.14 3.55
C ILE A 491 26.80 0.64 2.93
N LEU A 492 27.02 -0.66 3.01
CA LEU A 492 28.15 -1.26 2.35
C LEU A 492 28.01 -1.03 0.85
N SER A 493 29.05 -0.51 0.25
CA SER A 493 29.11 -0.23 -1.19
C SER A 493 29.22 -1.52 -2.04
N LEU A 494 28.48 -2.58 -1.69
CA LEU A 494 28.23 -3.71 -2.60
C LEU A 494 27.66 -3.26 -3.95
N ILE A 495 27.16 -2.04 -3.96
CA ILE A 495 26.74 -1.26 -5.11
C ILE A 495 27.92 -0.92 -6.05
N HIS A 496 29.15 -1.01 -5.59
CA HIS A 496 30.34 -0.74 -6.42
C HIS A 496 30.97 -2.01 -7.05
N ILE A 497 30.31 -3.15 -6.87
CA ILE A 497 30.69 -4.39 -7.56
C ILE A 497 29.84 -4.53 -8.86
#